data_5e27a5f68aeb744637678e633e36ef1d
#
_entry.id   5e27a5f68aeb744637678e633e36ef1d
#
_cell.length_a   1.000
_cell.length_b   1.000
_cell.length_c   1.000
_cell.angle_alpha   90.00
_cell.angle_beta   90.00
_cell.angle_gamma   90.00
#
_symmetry.space_group_name_H-M   'P 1'
#
loop_
_entity.id
_entity.type
_entity.pdbx_description
1 polymer ?
#
loop_
_entity_poly.entity_id
_entity_poly.type
_entity_poly.pdbx_seq_one_letter_code
_entity_poly.pdbx_strand_id
1 'polypeptide(L)'
;DLDDPVAPDRALGCYHNVYDSTVNGKPVRCLEYDMREFMKSCVDNYLNLANRTENCLRKVDTPFLATPGGGDAPLESTGEHDKGTLADVACAVLMKILYGARLARWDLLRAVGILASRVTKWSAACDKAMHKLVCYIHSSVEMTLAGYVGVDDTIDDFWVSLYADSDLAGERPGFKSTSGYLAAIEGPNTFFPVACKSKSLAVVCNSTPEA
;
A
#
# COMPACT_ATOMS: atom_id res chain seq x y z
N ASP A 1 -1.43 12.40 34.40
CA ASP A 1 -0.90 13.65 33.85
C ASP A 1 -0.63 13.39 32.35
N LEU A 2 -1.08 14.29 31.51
CA LEU A 2 -0.73 14.30 30.09
C LEU A 2 0.43 15.27 29.94
N ASP A 3 1.44 14.87 29.17
CA ASP A 3 2.54 15.75 28.80
C ASP A 3 2.03 16.93 27.96
N ASP A 4 2.75 18.05 28.02
CA ASP A 4 2.44 19.20 27.19
C ASP A 4 2.47 18.82 25.70
N PRO A 5 1.54 19.36 24.87
CA PRO A 5 1.51 19.08 23.44
C PRO A 5 2.81 19.54 22.77
N VAL A 6 3.48 18.61 22.11
CA VAL A 6 4.66 18.89 21.27
C VAL A 6 4.28 18.87 19.79
N ALA A 7 5.05 19.57 18.97
CA ALA A 7 4.87 19.50 17.54
C ALA A 7 5.01 18.05 17.05
N PRO A 8 4.19 17.59 16.09
CA PRO A 8 4.31 16.26 15.56
C PRO A 8 5.68 16.09 14.86
N ASP A 9 6.49 15.17 15.39
CA ASP A 9 7.79 14.83 14.84
C ASP A 9 7.78 13.37 14.36
N ARG A 10 7.74 12.43 15.29
CA ARG A 10 7.75 11.01 14.97
C ARG A 10 6.72 10.25 15.82
N ALA A 11 5.79 9.57 15.14
CA ALA A 11 4.82 8.70 15.80
C ALA A 11 4.80 7.34 15.10
N LEU A 12 4.87 6.25 15.89
CA LEU A 12 4.81 4.87 15.39
C LEU A 12 5.84 4.56 14.27
N GLY A 13 6.99 5.25 14.28
CA GLY A 13 8.04 5.09 13.28
C GLY A 13 7.82 5.90 11.99
N CYS A 14 6.75 6.67 11.90
CA CYS A 14 6.45 7.59 10.83
C CYS A 14 6.88 9.00 11.23
N TYR A 15 7.67 9.69 10.40
CA TYR A 15 7.94 11.10 10.59
C TYR A 15 6.81 11.95 10.01
N HIS A 16 6.48 13.04 10.69
CA HIS A 16 5.43 13.97 10.32
C HIS A 16 6.07 15.32 9.98
N ASN A 17 6.33 15.54 8.69
CA ASN A 17 6.98 16.76 8.22
C ASN A 17 5.93 17.80 7.85
N VAL A 18 5.93 18.94 8.55
CA VAL A 18 5.03 20.06 8.27
C VAL A 18 5.83 21.14 7.56
N TYR A 19 5.34 21.60 6.39
CA TYR A 19 6.00 22.65 5.61
C TYR A 19 4.98 23.42 4.77
N ASP A 20 5.35 24.65 4.41
CA ASP A 20 4.55 25.48 3.51
C ASP A 20 4.95 25.23 2.05
N SER A 21 3.98 25.23 1.16
CA SER A 21 4.16 24.97 -0.27
C SER A 21 3.12 25.74 -1.10
N THR A 22 3.14 25.51 -2.41
CA THR A 22 2.17 26.10 -3.34
C THR A 22 1.59 25.01 -4.23
N VAL A 23 0.27 24.89 -4.28
CA VAL A 23 -0.46 23.97 -5.15
C VAL A 23 -1.37 24.80 -6.06
N ASN A 24 -1.26 24.61 -7.38
CA ASN A 24 -2.03 25.37 -8.38
C ASN A 24 -1.94 26.91 -8.20
N GLY A 25 -0.78 27.40 -7.78
CA GLY A 25 -0.56 28.83 -7.54
C GLY A 25 -1.14 29.38 -6.24
N LYS A 26 -1.69 28.53 -5.38
CA LYS A 26 -2.25 28.91 -4.07
C LYS A 26 -1.34 28.44 -2.94
N PRO A 27 -1.13 29.27 -1.89
CA PRO A 27 -0.34 28.86 -0.74
C PRO A 27 -1.08 27.79 0.06
N VAL A 28 -0.37 26.74 0.44
CA VAL A 28 -0.89 25.62 1.22
C VAL A 28 0.07 25.23 2.33
N ARG A 29 -0.45 24.67 3.40
CA ARG A 29 0.32 24.01 4.45
C ARG A 29 0.22 22.51 4.28
N CYS A 30 1.36 21.85 4.12
CA CYS A 30 1.47 20.42 3.89
C CYS A 30 1.80 19.67 5.19
N LEU A 31 1.24 18.46 5.33
CA LEU A 31 1.70 17.43 6.26
C LEU A 31 2.10 16.21 5.44
N GLU A 32 3.35 15.82 5.57
CA GLU A 32 3.92 14.64 4.91
C GLU A 32 4.14 13.52 5.94
N TYR A 33 3.66 12.33 5.62
CA TYR A 33 3.89 11.10 6.34
C TYR A 33 5.08 10.37 5.71
N ASP A 34 6.24 10.41 6.37
CA ASP A 34 7.48 9.85 5.85
C ASP A 34 7.82 8.53 6.53
N MET A 35 7.78 7.46 5.74
CA MET A 35 8.14 6.10 6.16
C MET A 35 9.33 5.55 5.36
N ARG A 36 10.11 6.39 4.71
CA ARG A 36 11.23 5.97 3.82
C ARG A 36 12.23 5.07 4.53
N GLU A 37 12.69 5.45 5.72
CA GLU A 37 13.61 4.61 6.52
C GLU A 37 13.00 3.25 6.87
N PHE A 38 11.73 3.26 7.27
CA PHE A 38 11.01 2.02 7.58
C PHE A 38 10.88 1.13 6.34
N MET A 39 10.53 1.69 5.17
CA MET A 39 10.41 0.94 3.92
C MET A 39 11.76 0.38 3.46
N LYS A 40 12.87 1.11 3.63
CA LYS A 40 14.24 0.57 3.45
C LYS A 40 14.47 -0.65 4.33
N SER A 41 14.11 -0.56 5.62
CA SER A 41 14.23 -1.69 6.55
C SER A 41 13.35 -2.88 6.19
N CYS A 42 12.25 -2.69 5.44
CA CYS A 42 11.45 -3.80 4.91
C CYS A 42 12.19 -4.54 3.79
N VAL A 43 12.87 -3.81 2.92
CA VAL A 43 13.71 -4.39 1.85
C VAL A 43 14.86 -5.20 2.47
N ASP A 44 15.58 -4.62 3.44
CA ASP A 44 16.69 -5.29 4.14
C ASP A 44 16.22 -6.57 4.83
N ASN A 45 15.08 -6.50 5.53
CA ASN A 45 14.48 -7.65 6.18
C ASN A 45 14.15 -8.78 5.20
N TYR A 46 13.59 -8.43 4.02
CA TYR A 46 13.34 -9.41 2.97
C TYR A 46 14.63 -10.04 2.46
N LEU A 47 15.66 -9.23 2.16
CA LEU A 47 16.93 -9.74 1.66
C LEU A 47 17.58 -10.71 2.65
N ASN A 48 17.58 -10.36 3.94
CA ASN A 48 18.11 -11.20 5.00
C ASN A 48 17.34 -12.53 5.11
N LEU A 49 16.00 -12.48 5.19
CA LEU A 49 15.17 -13.68 5.36
C LEU A 49 15.15 -14.57 4.12
N ALA A 50 15.28 -13.99 2.93
CA ALA A 50 15.35 -14.72 1.67
C ALA A 50 16.78 -15.17 1.32
N ASN A 51 17.77 -14.85 2.15
CA ASN A 51 19.20 -15.10 1.91
C ASN A 51 19.63 -14.56 0.53
N ARG A 52 19.27 -13.32 0.23
CA ARG A 52 19.58 -12.62 -1.03
C ARG A 52 20.36 -11.35 -0.77
N THR A 53 20.98 -10.83 -1.84
CA THR A 53 21.71 -9.55 -1.84
C THR A 53 21.00 -8.53 -2.70
N GLU A 54 21.33 -7.24 -2.53
CA GLU A 54 20.73 -6.13 -3.30
C GLU A 54 20.83 -6.31 -4.83
N ASN A 55 21.85 -7.02 -5.31
CA ASN A 55 22.05 -7.28 -6.75
C ASN A 55 20.88 -8.02 -7.41
N CYS A 56 19.98 -8.65 -6.63
CA CYS A 56 18.79 -9.28 -7.18
C CYS A 56 17.64 -8.28 -7.39
N LEU A 57 17.73 -7.08 -6.80
CA LEU A 57 16.68 -6.06 -6.94
C LEU A 57 16.77 -5.38 -8.31
N ARG A 58 15.61 -5.14 -8.89
CA ARG A 58 15.48 -4.50 -10.21
C ARG A 58 14.55 -3.31 -10.11
N LYS A 59 14.79 -2.29 -10.93
CA LYS A 59 13.87 -1.18 -11.07
C LYS A 59 12.57 -1.66 -11.73
N VAL A 60 11.44 -1.39 -11.10
CA VAL A 60 10.11 -1.77 -11.58
C VAL A 60 9.09 -0.67 -11.25
N ASP A 61 8.08 -0.53 -12.10
CA ASP A 61 7.09 0.56 -12.02
C ASP A 61 5.78 0.12 -11.34
N THR A 62 5.61 -1.17 -11.06
CA THR A 62 4.40 -1.72 -10.46
C THR A 62 4.71 -2.89 -9.53
N PRO A 63 3.98 -3.05 -8.41
CA PRO A 63 4.17 -4.16 -7.48
C PRO A 63 3.61 -5.51 -8.00
N PHE A 64 2.87 -5.50 -9.10
CA PHE A 64 2.18 -6.67 -9.63
C PHE A 64 3.00 -7.39 -10.72
N LEU A 65 2.84 -8.72 -10.80
CA LEU A 65 3.32 -9.48 -11.95
C LEU A 65 2.34 -9.28 -13.11
N ALA A 66 2.85 -8.81 -14.26
CA ALA A 66 2.05 -8.66 -15.47
C ALA A 66 1.75 -10.02 -16.11
N THR A 67 0.51 -10.20 -16.57
CA THR A 67 0.14 -11.30 -17.46
C THR A 67 0.01 -10.83 -18.91
N PRO A 68 0.35 -11.67 -19.92
CA PRO A 68 -0.03 -11.38 -21.29
C PRO A 68 -1.56 -11.29 -21.39
N GLY A 69 -2.10 -10.12 -21.66
CA GLY A 69 -3.54 -9.88 -21.75
C GLY A 69 -4.14 -9.04 -20.63
N GLY A 70 -3.32 -8.56 -19.70
CA GLY A 70 -3.74 -7.72 -18.57
C GLY A 70 -4.32 -8.53 -17.41
N GLY A 71 -4.23 -7.96 -16.21
CA GLY A 71 -4.66 -8.60 -14.97
C GLY A 71 -3.50 -9.17 -14.16
N ASP A 72 -3.79 -9.58 -12.91
CA ASP A 72 -2.79 -10.14 -12.01
C ASP A 72 -2.46 -11.59 -12.38
N ALA A 73 -1.18 -11.96 -12.30
CA ALA A 73 -0.75 -13.33 -12.55
C ALA A 73 -1.35 -14.29 -11.52
N PRO A 74 -1.80 -15.49 -11.92
CA PRO A 74 -2.28 -16.49 -10.97
C PRO A 74 -1.18 -16.84 -9.96
N LEU A 75 -1.51 -16.77 -8.67
CA LEU A 75 -0.59 -17.10 -7.57
C LEU A 75 -0.79 -18.54 -7.06
N GLU A 76 -1.60 -19.32 -7.75
CA GLU A 76 -1.89 -20.69 -7.33
C GLU A 76 -0.82 -21.68 -7.67
N SER A 77 -0.71 -22.70 -6.83
CA SER A 77 0.10 -23.87 -7.11
C SER A 77 -0.51 -24.68 -8.25
N THR A 78 0.30 -25.05 -9.22
CA THR A 78 -0.10 -25.91 -10.33
C THR A 78 0.11 -27.41 -10.04
N GLY A 79 0.62 -27.74 -8.85
CA GLY A 79 0.88 -29.12 -8.42
C GLY A 79 1.40 -29.24 -6.98
N GLU A 80 1.43 -30.47 -6.44
CA GLU A 80 1.87 -30.75 -5.06
C GLU A 80 3.33 -30.33 -4.76
N HIS A 81 4.16 -30.14 -5.76
CA HIS A 81 5.59 -29.78 -5.62
C HIS A 81 5.90 -28.29 -5.81
N ASP A 82 4.88 -27.43 -5.91
CA ASP A 82 5.05 -25.99 -6.20
C ASP A 82 5.07 -25.13 -4.93
N LYS A 83 5.48 -25.69 -3.78
CA LYS A 83 5.65 -24.92 -2.54
C LYS A 83 6.78 -23.89 -2.74
N GLY A 84 6.48 -22.63 -2.47
CA GLY A 84 7.47 -21.55 -2.53
C GLY A 84 8.53 -21.71 -1.44
N THR A 85 9.76 -21.33 -1.78
CA THR A 85 10.93 -21.41 -0.89
C THR A 85 10.84 -20.43 0.29
N LEU A 86 10.06 -19.36 0.16
CA LEU A 86 9.92 -18.33 1.17
C LEU A 86 8.67 -18.54 2.07
N ALA A 87 7.97 -19.67 1.95
CA ALA A 87 6.74 -19.95 2.68
C ALA A 87 6.86 -19.70 4.20
N ASP A 88 7.96 -20.10 4.79
CA ASP A 88 8.17 -20.03 6.26
C ASP A 88 8.45 -18.59 6.76
N VAL A 89 8.91 -17.70 5.89
CA VAL A 89 9.25 -16.31 6.20
C VAL A 89 8.28 -15.29 5.61
N ALA A 90 7.43 -15.72 4.69
CA ALA A 90 6.51 -14.86 3.94
C ALA A 90 5.65 -13.98 4.85
N CYS A 91 5.07 -14.58 5.89
CA CYS A 91 4.23 -13.85 6.84
C CYS A 91 4.99 -12.71 7.52
N ALA A 92 6.21 -12.95 7.99
CA ALA A 92 7.02 -11.96 8.68
C ALA A 92 7.36 -10.76 7.74
N VAL A 93 7.74 -11.06 6.48
CA VAL A 93 8.02 -10.01 5.48
C VAL A 93 6.76 -9.20 5.18
N LEU A 94 5.64 -9.87 4.87
CA LEU A 94 4.41 -9.20 4.48
C LEU A 94 3.80 -8.35 5.60
N MET A 95 3.82 -8.84 6.84
CA MET A 95 3.27 -8.08 7.98
C MET A 95 4.09 -6.83 8.28
N LYS A 96 5.41 -6.89 8.12
CA LYS A 96 6.27 -5.70 8.24
C LYS A 96 5.94 -4.68 7.14
N ILE A 97 5.82 -5.11 5.88
CA ILE A 97 5.44 -4.23 4.76
C ILE A 97 4.04 -3.65 4.99
N LEU A 98 3.07 -4.47 5.43
CA LEU A 98 1.69 -4.03 5.68
C LEU A 98 1.62 -2.90 6.71
N TYR A 99 2.47 -2.93 7.72
CA TYR A 99 2.55 -1.85 8.70
C TYR A 99 2.84 -0.50 8.04
N GLY A 100 3.90 -0.40 7.24
CA GLY A 100 4.25 0.82 6.50
C GLY A 100 3.20 1.18 5.43
N ALA A 101 2.63 0.16 4.77
CA ALA A 101 1.57 0.35 3.79
C ALA A 101 0.35 1.04 4.38
N ARG A 102 -0.06 0.67 5.59
CA ARG A 102 -1.22 1.27 6.26
C ARG A 102 -0.99 2.70 6.73
N LEU A 103 0.24 3.09 7.01
CA LEU A 103 0.58 4.42 7.51
C LEU A 103 0.79 5.43 6.37
N ALA A 104 1.58 5.08 5.35
CA ALA A 104 1.99 6.06 4.34
C ALA A 104 2.20 5.50 2.92
N ARG A 105 2.05 4.19 2.71
CA ARG A 105 2.26 3.57 1.39
C ARG A 105 1.02 2.79 0.95
N TRP A 106 -0.07 3.52 0.79
CA TRP A 106 -1.38 2.94 0.41
C TRP A 106 -1.37 2.25 -0.95
N ASP A 107 -0.46 2.63 -1.83
CA ASP A 107 -0.17 1.97 -3.11
C ASP A 107 0.19 0.49 -2.97
N LEU A 108 0.68 0.05 -1.81
CA LEU A 108 1.07 -1.34 -1.53
C LEU A 108 -0.08 -2.19 -0.98
N LEU A 109 -1.19 -1.59 -0.51
CA LEU A 109 -2.24 -2.29 0.23
C LEU A 109 -2.82 -3.49 -0.52
N ARG A 110 -3.14 -3.32 -1.82
CA ARG A 110 -3.69 -4.40 -2.65
C ARG A 110 -2.67 -5.53 -2.82
N ALA A 111 -1.44 -5.21 -3.21
CA ALA A 111 -0.40 -6.21 -3.47
C ALA A 111 -0.06 -7.02 -2.22
N VAL A 112 0.09 -6.35 -1.07
CA VAL A 112 0.32 -7.03 0.22
C VAL A 112 -0.89 -7.87 0.62
N GLY A 113 -2.10 -7.34 0.45
CA GLY A 113 -3.34 -8.05 0.79
C GLY A 113 -3.52 -9.35 0.00
N ILE A 114 -3.26 -9.33 -1.31
CA ILE A 114 -3.31 -10.52 -2.18
C ILE A 114 -2.31 -11.58 -1.69
N LEU A 115 -1.05 -11.20 -1.45
CA LEU A 115 -0.03 -12.12 -0.96
C LEU A 115 -0.33 -12.64 0.45
N ALA A 116 -0.81 -11.79 1.35
CA ALA A 116 -1.17 -12.17 2.71
C ALA A 116 -2.30 -13.23 2.74
N SER A 117 -3.24 -13.17 1.81
CA SER A 117 -4.30 -14.17 1.68
C SER A 117 -3.77 -15.57 1.29
N ARG A 118 -2.55 -15.66 0.78
CA ARG A 118 -1.89 -16.88 0.30
C ARG A 118 -0.88 -17.49 1.28
N VAL A 119 -0.67 -16.89 2.44
CA VAL A 119 0.38 -17.33 3.40
C VAL A 119 0.25 -18.81 3.77
N THR A 120 -0.96 -19.33 3.91
CA THR A 120 -1.21 -20.76 4.22
C THR A 120 -1.07 -21.70 3.02
N LYS A 121 -1.03 -21.16 1.79
CA LYS A 121 -0.93 -21.92 0.52
C LYS A 121 0.13 -21.25 -0.38
N TRP A 122 1.32 -21.07 0.18
CA TRP A 122 2.39 -20.32 -0.47
C TRP A 122 3.05 -21.11 -1.60
N SER A 123 3.01 -20.58 -2.82
CA SER A 123 3.55 -21.21 -4.03
C SER A 123 4.84 -20.51 -4.50
N ALA A 124 5.53 -21.12 -5.46
CA ALA A 124 6.66 -20.49 -6.15
C ALA A 124 6.24 -19.22 -6.93
N ALA A 125 4.98 -19.13 -7.38
CA ALA A 125 4.44 -17.91 -7.97
C ALA A 125 4.34 -16.79 -6.92
N CYS A 126 3.99 -17.12 -5.66
CA CYS A 126 4.00 -16.17 -4.56
C CYS A 126 5.41 -15.64 -4.25
N ASP A 127 6.45 -16.49 -4.32
CA ASP A 127 7.85 -16.06 -4.19
C ASP A 127 8.21 -15.00 -5.23
N LYS A 128 7.82 -15.21 -6.49
CA LYS A 128 8.07 -14.26 -7.59
C LYS A 128 7.31 -12.95 -7.38
N ALA A 129 6.06 -13.04 -6.95
CA ALA A 129 5.22 -11.87 -6.69
C ALA A 129 5.73 -11.06 -5.49
N MET A 130 6.14 -11.73 -4.40
CA MET A 130 6.76 -11.05 -3.25
C MET A 130 8.08 -10.39 -3.64
N HIS A 131 8.92 -11.05 -4.44
CA HIS A 131 10.14 -10.43 -4.94
C HIS A 131 9.84 -9.18 -5.80
N LYS A 132 8.84 -9.24 -6.67
CA LYS A 132 8.40 -8.09 -7.48
C LYS A 132 7.92 -6.94 -6.58
N LEU A 133 7.12 -7.25 -5.54
CA LEU A 133 6.67 -6.27 -4.56
C LEU A 133 7.85 -5.57 -3.86
N VAL A 134 8.85 -6.33 -3.42
CA VAL A 134 10.05 -5.76 -2.78
C VAL A 134 10.89 -4.93 -3.76
N CYS A 135 11.02 -5.36 -5.01
CA CYS A 135 11.66 -4.56 -6.07
C CYS A 135 10.91 -3.23 -6.28
N TYR A 136 9.58 -3.23 -6.22
CA TYR A 136 8.78 -2.02 -6.33
C TYR A 136 9.01 -1.08 -5.13
N ILE A 137 9.03 -1.61 -3.91
CA ILE A 137 9.33 -0.82 -2.71
C ILE A 137 10.72 -0.18 -2.84
N HIS A 138 11.72 -0.95 -3.25
CA HIS A 138 13.08 -0.44 -3.47
C HIS A 138 13.11 0.65 -4.55
N SER A 139 12.37 0.48 -5.66
CA SER A 139 12.31 1.45 -6.76
C SER A 139 11.57 2.74 -6.40
N SER A 140 10.64 2.67 -5.46
CA SER A 140 9.74 3.76 -5.06
C SER A 140 9.94 4.19 -3.60
N VAL A 141 11.13 3.94 -3.04
CA VAL A 141 11.41 4.17 -1.62
C VAL A 141 11.27 5.65 -1.22
N GLU A 142 11.47 6.58 -2.16
CA GLU A 142 11.34 8.01 -1.92
C GLU A 142 9.89 8.52 -1.92
N MET A 143 8.91 7.64 -2.18
CA MET A 143 7.50 8.02 -2.13
C MET A 143 7.01 8.18 -0.68
N THR A 144 6.36 9.28 -0.42
CA THR A 144 5.70 9.62 0.85
C THR A 144 4.20 9.85 0.62
N LEU A 145 3.42 9.88 1.69
CA LEU A 145 2.02 10.31 1.64
C LEU A 145 1.93 11.73 2.16
N ALA A 146 1.33 12.63 1.39
CA ALA A 146 1.13 13.99 1.83
C ALA A 146 -0.32 14.44 1.66
N GLY A 147 -0.78 15.25 2.61
CA GLY A 147 -1.99 16.06 2.49
C GLY A 147 -1.65 17.53 2.62
N TYR A 148 -2.50 18.39 2.12
CA TYR A 148 -2.33 19.83 2.22
C TYR A 148 -3.65 20.55 2.50
N VAL A 149 -3.53 21.68 3.18
CA VAL A 149 -4.65 22.57 3.53
C VAL A 149 -4.34 23.97 2.97
N GLY A 150 -5.29 24.55 2.26
CA GLY A 150 -5.21 25.92 1.76
C GLY A 150 -5.11 26.91 2.92
N VAL A 151 -4.18 27.86 2.84
CA VAL A 151 -3.98 28.86 3.91
C VAL A 151 -5.22 29.74 4.09
N ASP A 152 -5.96 29.99 3.00
CA ASP A 152 -7.16 30.84 3.00
C ASP A 152 -8.46 30.05 3.23
N ASP A 153 -8.40 28.70 3.24
CA ASP A 153 -9.57 27.84 3.48
C ASP A 153 -9.96 27.87 4.97
N THR A 154 -11.23 27.98 5.27
CA THR A 154 -11.78 27.98 6.62
C THR A 154 -12.46 26.64 6.94
N ILE A 155 -12.79 26.41 8.20
CA ILE A 155 -13.45 25.18 8.62
C ILE A 155 -14.80 24.95 7.92
N ASP A 156 -15.50 26.01 7.55
CA ASP A 156 -16.80 25.96 6.89
C ASP A 156 -16.68 25.62 5.39
N ASP A 157 -15.48 25.70 4.82
CA ASP A 157 -15.19 25.39 3.43
C ASP A 157 -14.88 23.90 3.22
N PHE A 158 -14.76 23.12 4.28
CA PHE A 158 -14.37 21.71 4.18
C PHE A 158 -15.53 20.76 4.05
N TRP A 159 -15.33 19.72 3.25
CA TRP A 159 -16.24 18.57 3.17
C TRP A 159 -15.46 17.25 3.19
N VAL A 160 -16.15 16.16 3.46
CA VAL A 160 -15.56 14.80 3.41
C VAL A 160 -15.92 14.18 2.07
N SER A 161 -14.91 13.75 1.33
CA SER A 161 -15.08 12.99 0.09
C SER A 161 -14.76 11.52 0.33
N LEU A 162 -15.59 10.64 -0.24
CA LEU A 162 -15.39 9.21 -0.27
C LEU A 162 -15.33 8.73 -1.73
N TYR A 163 -14.15 8.31 -2.15
CA TYR A 163 -13.92 7.68 -3.45
C TYR A 163 -13.97 6.17 -3.24
N ALA A 164 -14.95 5.50 -3.82
CA ALA A 164 -15.11 4.06 -3.72
C ALA A 164 -15.06 3.42 -5.11
N ASP A 165 -14.41 2.28 -5.20
CA ASP A 165 -14.31 1.49 -6.42
C ASP A 165 -14.34 0.00 -6.09
N SER A 166 -14.83 -0.79 -7.04
CA SER A 166 -14.84 -2.24 -6.92
C SER A 166 -14.47 -2.93 -8.23
N ASP A 167 -13.58 -3.90 -8.12
CA ASP A 167 -13.15 -4.78 -9.22
C ASP A 167 -13.99 -6.06 -9.17
N LEU A 168 -15.02 -6.14 -10.02
CA LEU A 168 -15.93 -7.29 -10.07
C LEU A 168 -15.21 -8.54 -10.56
N ALA A 169 -15.24 -9.61 -9.76
CA ALA A 169 -14.69 -10.93 -10.10
C ALA A 169 -13.20 -10.91 -10.51
N GLY A 170 -12.44 -9.91 -10.04
CA GLY A 170 -11.02 -9.73 -10.43
C GLY A 170 -10.07 -10.77 -9.85
N GLU A 171 -10.43 -11.40 -8.72
CA GLU A 171 -9.61 -12.43 -8.09
C GLU A 171 -9.87 -13.80 -8.73
N ARG A 172 -8.86 -14.38 -9.35
CA ARG A 172 -8.95 -15.74 -9.96
C ARG A 172 -8.02 -16.71 -9.25
N PRO A 173 -8.45 -18.00 -9.06
CA PRO A 173 -9.82 -18.51 -9.23
C PRO A 173 -10.66 -18.15 -8.00
N GLY A 174 -11.94 -18.12 -8.12
CA GLY A 174 -12.88 -17.83 -7.02
C GLY A 174 -13.80 -16.68 -7.35
N PHE A 175 -13.46 -15.87 -8.36
CA PHE A 175 -14.29 -14.76 -8.86
C PHE A 175 -14.73 -13.79 -7.77
N LYS A 176 -13.91 -13.62 -6.72
CA LYS A 176 -14.18 -12.66 -5.67
C LYS A 176 -13.85 -11.26 -6.17
N SER A 177 -14.67 -10.33 -5.77
CA SER A 177 -14.48 -8.92 -6.04
C SER A 177 -13.52 -8.31 -5.02
N THR A 178 -12.79 -7.28 -5.42
CA THR A 178 -12.00 -6.45 -4.51
C THR A 178 -12.68 -5.09 -4.40
N SER A 179 -13.00 -4.67 -3.19
CA SER A 179 -13.53 -3.34 -2.93
C SER A 179 -12.46 -2.45 -2.30
N GLY A 180 -12.43 -1.21 -2.71
CA GLY A 180 -11.51 -0.20 -2.23
C GLY A 180 -12.17 1.14 -1.97
N TYR A 181 -11.61 1.91 -1.05
CA TYR A 181 -12.00 3.30 -0.88
C TYR A 181 -10.81 4.18 -0.49
N LEU A 182 -10.94 5.44 -0.82
CA LEU A 182 -10.13 6.55 -0.33
C LEU A 182 -11.08 7.58 0.29
N ALA A 183 -10.86 7.95 1.54
CA ALA A 183 -11.55 9.06 2.18
C ALA A 183 -10.58 10.24 2.34
N ALA A 184 -11.05 11.44 2.02
CA ALA A 184 -10.27 12.66 2.13
C ALA A 184 -11.13 13.79 2.70
N ILE A 185 -10.47 14.74 3.36
CA ILE A 185 -11.02 16.07 3.63
C ILE A 185 -10.62 16.95 2.46
N GLU A 186 -11.58 17.62 1.86
CA GLU A 186 -11.37 18.49 0.72
C GLU A 186 -11.92 19.89 0.98
N GLY A 187 -11.41 20.85 0.28
CA GLY A 187 -11.82 22.24 0.26
C GLY A 187 -11.39 22.92 -1.04
N PRO A 188 -11.66 24.21 -1.24
CA PRO A 188 -11.31 24.92 -2.47
C PRO A 188 -9.82 24.83 -2.84
N ASN A 189 -8.93 24.82 -1.83
CA ASN A 189 -7.48 24.66 -2.00
C ASN A 189 -6.91 23.57 -1.07
N THR A 190 -7.74 22.65 -0.62
CA THR A 190 -7.39 21.62 0.36
C THR A 190 -7.64 20.23 -0.22
N PHE A 191 -6.67 19.33 -0.03
CA PHE A 191 -6.83 17.90 -0.20
C PHE A 191 -6.02 17.17 0.87
N PHE A 192 -6.72 16.53 1.80
CA PHE A 192 -6.09 15.84 2.92
C PHE A 192 -6.60 14.39 3.00
N PRO A 193 -5.82 13.39 2.54
CA PRO A 193 -6.20 11.99 2.60
C PRO A 193 -6.16 11.49 4.04
N VAL A 194 -7.27 10.90 4.52
CA VAL A 194 -7.41 10.47 5.92
C VAL A 194 -7.49 8.96 6.10
N ALA A 195 -8.01 8.24 5.10
CA ALA A 195 -8.10 6.78 5.15
C ALA A 195 -8.13 6.16 3.76
N CYS A 196 -7.52 4.99 3.65
CA CYS A 196 -7.58 4.17 2.44
C CYS A 196 -7.69 2.70 2.82
N LYS A 197 -8.46 1.94 2.05
CA LYS A 197 -8.59 0.51 2.23
C LYS A 197 -8.72 -0.20 0.88
N SER A 198 -8.14 -1.38 0.80
CA SER A 198 -8.38 -2.33 -0.28
C SER A 198 -8.60 -3.70 0.35
N LYS A 199 -9.69 -4.38 0.00
CA LYS A 199 -10.06 -5.66 0.60
C LYS A 199 -10.78 -6.55 -0.41
N SER A 200 -10.38 -7.83 -0.51
CA SER A 200 -11.14 -8.86 -1.19
C SER A 200 -12.41 -9.16 -0.40
N LEU A 201 -13.54 -9.28 -1.09
CA LEU A 201 -14.83 -9.60 -0.49
C LEU A 201 -14.91 -11.09 -0.13
N ALA A 202 -15.67 -11.38 0.91
CA ALA A 202 -15.86 -12.77 1.37
C ALA A 202 -16.80 -13.56 0.46
N VAL A 203 -17.67 -12.87 -0.28
CA VAL A 203 -18.70 -13.42 -1.16
C VAL A 203 -18.41 -13.11 -2.62
N VAL A 204 -18.97 -13.92 -3.52
CA VAL A 204 -19.00 -13.61 -4.95
C VAL A 204 -20.19 -12.73 -5.21
N CYS A 205 -19.96 -11.56 -5.82
CA CYS A 205 -21.00 -10.61 -6.19
C CYS A 205 -21.44 -10.84 -7.64
N ASN A 206 -22.71 -10.56 -7.94
CA ASN A 206 -23.26 -10.72 -9.27
C ASN A 206 -23.15 -9.44 -10.11
N SER A 207 -22.87 -8.31 -9.44
CA SER A 207 -22.77 -7.02 -10.10
C SER A 207 -21.81 -6.09 -9.36
N THR A 208 -21.28 -5.07 -10.04
CA THR A 208 -20.41 -4.06 -9.43
C THR A 208 -21.06 -3.32 -8.26
N PRO A 209 -22.37 -2.94 -8.30
CA PRO A 209 -23.01 -2.30 -7.14
C PRO A 209 -23.08 -3.17 -5.89
N GLU A 210 -22.97 -4.51 -6.01
CA GLU A 210 -22.93 -5.43 -4.86
C GLU A 210 -21.52 -5.61 -4.29
N ALA A 211 -20.49 -5.24 -5.05
CA ALA A 211 -19.08 -5.35 -4.69
C ALA A 211 -18.57 -4.08 -4.01
#